data_e3efb4b60916d19b5ece5719a85f4b66
#
_entry.id   e3efb4b60916d19b5ece5719a85f4b66
#
_cell.length_a   1.000
_cell.length_b   1.000
_cell.length_c   1.000
_cell.angle_alpha   90.00
_cell.angle_beta   90.00
_cell.angle_gamma   90.00
#
_symmetry.space_group_name_H-M   'P 1'
#
loop_
_entity.id
_entity.type
_entity.pdbx_description
1 polymer ?
#
loop_
_entity_poly.entity_id
_entity_poly.type
_entity_poly.pdbx_seq_one_letter_code
_entity_poly.pdbx_strand_id
1 'polypeptide(L)'
;MKITKITSHVLGYDLPETLGYSQQYYKKRTSHIVEVETDEGVTGWGECFGPGNIAFANKGIVEKVIQPIVLGMQALDRDVIWHKVYNLMRDHGQKGMPLQALSGVDIALWDLAGKAANLPLYKMIGGAHRDKVEVYGYGMMLRPENIKSLISRFKEESAEIKEMGFKALKM
;
A
#
# COMPACT_ATOMS: atom_id res chain seq x y z
N MET A 1 -17.83 -18.40 0.05
CA MET A 1 -16.82 -17.62 0.81
C MET A 1 -17.29 -16.19 0.93
N LYS A 2 -17.91 -15.86 2.06
CA LYS A 2 -18.48 -14.52 2.30
C LYS A 2 -17.58 -13.72 3.22
N ILE A 3 -17.49 -12.42 2.98
CA ILE A 3 -16.74 -11.50 3.84
C ILE A 3 -17.48 -11.40 5.19
N THR A 4 -16.79 -11.72 6.28
CA THR A 4 -17.35 -11.67 7.64
C THR A 4 -16.86 -10.48 8.44
N LYS A 5 -15.64 -9.98 8.13
CA LYS A 5 -15.05 -8.88 8.87
C LYS A 5 -13.97 -8.19 8.03
N ILE A 6 -13.80 -6.88 8.25
CA ILE A 6 -12.64 -6.12 7.78
C ILE A 6 -12.03 -5.41 8.98
N THR A 7 -10.72 -5.60 9.17
CA THR A 7 -9.96 -4.94 10.24
C THR A 7 -8.89 -4.04 9.64
N SER A 8 -8.77 -2.84 10.15
CA SER A 8 -7.74 -1.88 9.77
C SER A 8 -6.65 -1.79 10.84
N HIS A 9 -5.41 -2.05 10.44
CA HIS A 9 -4.22 -1.96 11.28
C HIS A 9 -3.39 -0.75 10.85
N VAL A 10 -3.32 0.30 11.66
CA VAL A 10 -2.43 1.43 11.42
C VAL A 10 -1.15 1.20 12.22
N LEU A 11 -0.08 0.85 11.51
CA LEU A 11 1.22 0.55 12.07
C LEU A 11 2.12 1.77 11.95
N GLY A 12 3.02 1.96 12.92
CA GLY A 12 3.97 3.06 12.91
C GLY A 12 5.37 2.62 13.30
N TYR A 13 6.36 3.19 12.63
CA TYR A 13 7.77 2.99 12.91
C TYR A 13 8.48 4.34 13.02
N ASP A 14 9.15 4.57 14.15
CA ASP A 14 9.95 5.77 14.37
C ASP A 14 11.30 5.61 13.68
N LEU A 15 11.61 6.55 12.77
CA LEU A 15 12.85 6.53 12.02
C LEU A 15 14.03 6.95 12.91
N PRO A 16 15.24 6.39 12.71
CA PRO A 16 16.42 6.80 13.46
C PRO A 16 16.80 8.27 13.22
N GLU A 17 16.50 8.77 12.02
CA GLU A 17 16.72 10.16 11.63
C GLU A 17 15.49 10.76 10.93
N THR A 18 15.43 12.10 10.88
CA THR A 18 14.40 12.80 10.13
C THR A 18 14.70 12.74 8.66
N LEU A 19 13.76 12.22 7.87
CA LEU A 19 13.82 12.17 6.42
C LEU A 19 12.79 13.14 5.82
N GLY A 20 13.01 13.52 4.56
CA GLY A 20 12.11 14.43 3.89
C GLY A 20 12.05 14.24 2.38
N TYR A 21 11.06 14.88 1.80
CA TYR A 21 10.93 15.11 0.37
C TYR A 21 10.46 16.55 0.16
N SER A 22 10.26 16.99 -1.06
CA SER A 22 9.98 18.40 -1.40
C SER A 22 8.83 19.05 -0.62
N GLN A 23 7.89 18.29 -0.08
CA GLN A 23 6.68 18.78 0.58
C GLN A 23 6.80 18.80 2.13
N GLN A 24 7.54 17.88 2.72
CA GLN A 24 7.61 17.78 4.18
C GLN A 24 8.78 16.94 4.68
N TYR A 25 9.14 17.17 5.95
CA TYR A 25 10.00 16.30 6.73
C TYR A 25 9.18 15.42 7.67
N TYR A 26 9.64 14.20 7.93
CA TYR A 26 8.97 13.25 8.82
C TYR A 26 9.97 12.39 9.57
N LYS A 27 9.62 11.99 10.78
CA LYS A 27 10.41 11.11 11.65
C LYS A 27 9.70 9.79 11.95
N LYS A 28 8.51 9.61 11.40
CA LYS A 28 7.72 8.39 11.58
C LYS A 28 7.17 7.93 10.23
N ARG A 29 7.30 6.65 9.95
CA ARG A 29 6.58 6.01 8.84
C ARG A 29 5.34 5.31 9.37
N THR A 30 4.28 5.36 8.60
CA THR A 30 3.03 4.66 8.88
C THR A 30 2.63 3.82 7.68
N SER A 31 2.08 2.64 7.95
CA SER A 31 1.40 1.79 6.97
C SER A 31 0.00 1.49 7.47
N HIS A 32 -0.96 1.51 6.58
CA HIS A 32 -2.32 1.10 6.88
C HIS A 32 -2.62 -0.22 6.18
N ILE A 33 -2.63 -1.29 6.95
CA ILE A 33 -2.91 -2.65 6.48
C ILE A 33 -4.37 -2.96 6.69
N VAL A 34 -5.00 -3.55 5.67
CA VAL A 34 -6.38 -4.03 5.68
C VAL A 34 -6.37 -5.55 5.71
N GLU A 35 -7.10 -6.11 6.65
CA GLU A 35 -7.34 -7.53 6.80
C GLU A 35 -8.80 -7.83 6.46
N VAL A 36 -9.04 -8.76 5.54
CA VAL A 36 -10.38 -9.21 5.14
C VAL A 36 -10.54 -10.68 5.51
N GLU A 37 -11.47 -10.97 6.43
CA GLU A 37 -11.78 -12.31 6.90
C GLU A 37 -13.05 -12.87 6.22
N THR A 38 -13.11 -14.19 6.05
CA THR A 38 -14.25 -14.87 5.44
C THR A 38 -14.81 -15.98 6.33
N ASP A 39 -16.06 -16.39 6.04
CA ASP A 39 -16.75 -17.52 6.71
C ASP A 39 -16.08 -18.89 6.47
N GLU A 40 -15.16 -18.99 5.51
CA GLU A 40 -14.40 -20.21 5.23
C GLU A 40 -12.99 -20.19 5.86
N GLY A 41 -12.68 -19.18 6.68
CA GLY A 41 -11.40 -19.06 7.38
C GLY A 41 -10.23 -18.58 6.51
N VAL A 42 -10.46 -18.23 5.26
CA VAL A 42 -9.44 -17.63 4.42
C VAL A 42 -9.38 -16.13 4.71
N THR A 43 -8.15 -15.62 4.91
CA THR A 43 -7.89 -14.20 5.21
C THR A 43 -7.00 -13.59 4.14
N GLY A 44 -7.40 -12.43 3.63
CA GLY A 44 -6.61 -11.63 2.69
C GLY A 44 -6.07 -10.34 3.32
N TRP A 45 -4.91 -9.89 2.83
CA TRP A 45 -4.19 -8.72 3.31
C TRP A 45 -3.91 -7.74 2.19
N GLY A 46 -4.14 -6.45 2.46
CA GLY A 46 -3.83 -5.37 1.53
C GLY A 46 -3.31 -4.14 2.25
N GLU A 47 -2.68 -3.24 1.53
CA GLU A 47 -2.18 -1.98 2.07
C GLU A 47 -2.87 -0.79 1.39
N CYS A 48 -3.36 0.14 2.19
CA CYS A 48 -3.80 1.46 1.72
C CYS A 48 -2.60 2.41 1.70
N PHE A 49 -2.38 3.09 0.59
CA PHE A 49 -1.45 4.21 0.59
C PHE A 49 -1.96 5.32 1.52
N GLY A 50 -1.11 5.82 2.40
CA GLY A 50 -1.49 6.93 3.28
C GLY A 50 -0.45 7.19 4.37
N PRO A 51 0.55 8.05 4.10
CA PRO A 51 1.57 8.37 5.10
C PRO A 51 0.99 9.21 6.24
N GLY A 52 1.54 9.02 7.44
CA GLY A 52 1.20 9.82 8.60
C GLY A 52 -0.29 9.72 8.98
N ASN A 53 -0.91 10.84 9.22
CA ASN A 53 -2.31 10.93 9.65
C ASN A 53 -3.32 10.52 8.55
N ILE A 54 -2.91 10.45 7.28
CA ILE A 54 -3.76 9.98 6.18
C ILE A 54 -4.16 8.50 6.41
N ALA A 55 -3.28 7.70 7.03
CA ALA A 55 -3.60 6.32 7.39
C ALA A 55 -4.86 6.22 8.28
N PHE A 56 -5.02 7.13 9.24
CA PHE A 56 -6.21 7.16 10.12
C PHE A 56 -7.47 7.62 9.39
N ALA A 57 -7.37 8.55 8.43
CA ALA A 57 -8.50 8.94 7.59
C ALA A 57 -8.94 7.76 6.71
N ASN A 58 -8.01 7.08 6.05
CA ASN A 58 -8.29 5.89 5.26
C ASN A 58 -8.89 4.76 6.10
N LYS A 59 -8.41 4.56 7.34
CA LYS A 59 -9.03 3.62 8.30
C LYS A 59 -10.50 3.94 8.51
N GLY A 60 -10.85 5.20 8.73
CA GLY A 60 -12.23 5.64 8.87
C GLY A 60 -13.09 5.30 7.65
N ILE A 61 -12.56 5.50 6.44
CA ILE A 61 -13.25 5.17 5.19
C ILE A 61 -13.44 3.65 5.08
N VAL A 62 -12.40 2.85 5.34
CA VAL A 62 -12.50 1.37 5.30
C VAL A 62 -13.55 0.86 6.29
N GLU A 63 -13.49 1.28 7.55
CA GLU A 63 -14.32 0.70 8.61
C GLU A 63 -15.75 1.26 8.64
N LYS A 64 -15.95 2.54 8.26
CA LYS A 64 -17.26 3.20 8.40
C LYS A 64 -18.02 3.33 7.08
N VAL A 65 -17.31 3.29 5.94
CA VAL A 65 -17.94 3.44 4.63
C VAL A 65 -17.89 2.12 3.85
N ILE A 66 -16.72 1.51 3.68
CA ILE A 66 -16.57 0.32 2.82
C ILE A 66 -17.10 -0.94 3.52
N GLN A 67 -16.69 -1.20 4.74
CA GLN A 67 -17.07 -2.43 5.46
C GLN A 67 -18.59 -2.66 5.49
N PRO A 68 -19.45 -1.71 5.85
CA PRO A 68 -20.90 -1.94 5.88
C PRO A 68 -21.50 -2.34 4.52
N ILE A 69 -20.83 -1.97 3.41
CA ILE A 69 -21.30 -2.27 2.05
C ILE A 69 -20.95 -3.70 1.65
N VAL A 70 -19.77 -4.17 2.07
CA VAL A 70 -19.18 -5.40 1.54
C VAL A 70 -19.36 -6.62 2.48
N LEU A 71 -19.73 -6.41 3.74
CA LEU A 71 -20.05 -7.51 4.65
C LEU A 71 -21.14 -8.41 4.07
N GLY A 72 -20.91 -9.73 4.11
CA GLY A 72 -21.81 -10.75 3.56
C GLY A 72 -21.73 -10.94 2.04
N MET A 73 -20.98 -10.09 1.31
CA MET A 73 -20.75 -10.28 -0.13
C MET A 73 -19.79 -11.44 -0.38
N GLN A 74 -19.88 -12.04 -1.56
CA GLN A 74 -18.93 -13.05 -2.01
C GLN A 74 -17.57 -12.42 -2.26
N ALA A 75 -16.54 -12.87 -1.52
CA ALA A 75 -15.21 -12.30 -1.57
C ALA A 75 -14.52 -12.44 -2.95
N LEU A 76 -14.92 -13.43 -3.74
CA LEU A 76 -14.39 -13.67 -5.08
C LEU A 76 -15.05 -12.79 -6.16
N ASP A 77 -16.18 -12.16 -5.87
CA ASP A 77 -16.86 -11.23 -6.77
C ASP A 77 -16.23 -9.83 -6.70
N ARG A 78 -14.89 -9.77 -6.87
CA ARG A 78 -14.06 -8.57 -6.64
C ARG A 78 -14.49 -7.38 -7.48
N ASP A 79 -14.75 -7.59 -8.75
CA ASP A 79 -15.22 -6.55 -9.67
C ASP A 79 -16.57 -5.96 -9.22
N VAL A 80 -17.48 -6.81 -8.79
CA VAL A 80 -18.81 -6.39 -8.27
C VAL A 80 -18.62 -5.54 -7.02
N ILE A 81 -17.73 -5.97 -6.11
CA ILE A 81 -17.42 -5.24 -4.88
C ILE A 81 -16.77 -3.89 -5.24
N TRP A 82 -15.76 -3.90 -6.11
CA TRP A 82 -15.04 -2.70 -6.52
C TRP A 82 -16.00 -1.66 -7.11
N HIS A 83 -16.79 -2.05 -8.10
CA HIS A 83 -17.74 -1.14 -8.75
C HIS A 83 -18.81 -0.62 -7.80
N LYS A 84 -19.32 -1.47 -6.89
CA LYS A 84 -20.31 -1.06 -5.90
C LYS A 84 -19.77 0.01 -4.96
N VAL A 85 -18.57 -0.20 -4.42
CA VAL A 85 -17.91 0.73 -3.50
C VAL A 85 -17.50 2.01 -4.25
N TYR A 86 -16.91 1.89 -5.43
CA TYR A 86 -16.52 3.04 -6.26
C TYR A 86 -17.71 3.93 -6.58
N ASN A 87 -18.80 3.36 -7.06
CA ASN A 87 -20.00 4.11 -7.43
C ASN A 87 -20.62 4.85 -6.24
N LEU A 88 -20.58 4.26 -5.04
CA LEU A 88 -21.04 4.93 -3.83
C LEU A 88 -20.14 6.13 -3.45
N MET A 89 -18.85 5.99 -3.63
CA MET A 89 -17.88 7.02 -3.19
C MET A 89 -17.55 8.06 -4.27
N ARG A 90 -17.91 7.86 -5.53
CA ARG A 90 -17.46 8.71 -6.65
C ARG A 90 -17.83 10.19 -6.49
N ASP A 91 -18.97 10.49 -5.85
CA ASP A 91 -19.45 11.86 -5.62
C ASP A 91 -18.66 12.54 -4.46
N HIS A 92 -17.93 11.75 -3.68
CA HIS A 92 -17.09 12.20 -2.56
C HIS A 92 -15.60 12.22 -2.88
N GLY A 93 -15.19 11.77 -4.08
CA GLY A 93 -13.83 11.81 -4.57
C GLY A 93 -13.47 10.62 -5.46
N GLN A 94 -13.15 10.93 -6.73
CA GLN A 94 -12.75 9.91 -7.71
C GLN A 94 -11.24 9.59 -7.65
N LYS A 95 -10.50 10.19 -6.74
CA LYS A 95 -9.07 9.98 -6.48
C LYS A 95 -8.75 10.39 -5.05
N GLY A 96 -7.52 10.11 -4.61
CA GLY A 96 -7.09 10.43 -3.24
C GLY A 96 -7.61 9.41 -2.22
N MET A 97 -7.95 9.87 -1.02
CA MET A 97 -8.27 9.00 0.12
C MET A 97 -9.37 7.95 -0.14
N PRO A 98 -10.50 8.25 -0.83
CA PRO A 98 -11.49 7.21 -1.12
C PRO A 98 -10.91 6.05 -1.94
N LEU A 99 -10.11 6.35 -2.98
CA LEU A 99 -9.49 5.31 -3.80
C LEU A 99 -8.33 4.62 -3.09
N GLN A 100 -7.58 5.30 -2.23
CA GLN A 100 -6.54 4.68 -1.41
C GLN A 100 -7.15 3.63 -0.47
N ALA A 101 -8.28 3.94 0.16
CA ALA A 101 -9.00 3.01 1.01
C ALA A 101 -9.57 1.82 0.22
N LEU A 102 -10.22 2.09 -0.92
CA LEU A 102 -10.73 1.03 -1.80
C LEU A 102 -9.62 0.13 -2.31
N SER A 103 -8.46 0.70 -2.71
CA SER A 103 -7.31 -0.09 -3.19
C SER A 103 -6.79 -1.07 -2.14
N GLY A 104 -6.72 -0.66 -0.86
CA GLY A 104 -6.30 -1.57 0.20
C GLY A 104 -7.25 -2.77 0.36
N VAL A 105 -8.55 -2.53 0.27
CA VAL A 105 -9.55 -3.61 0.29
C VAL A 105 -9.46 -4.48 -0.96
N ASP A 106 -9.30 -3.90 -2.13
CA ASP A 106 -9.17 -4.64 -3.40
C ASP A 106 -7.92 -5.53 -3.41
N ILE A 107 -6.77 -5.02 -2.96
CA ILE A 107 -5.54 -5.81 -2.80
C ILE A 107 -5.78 -6.99 -1.84
N ALA A 108 -6.47 -6.76 -0.71
CA ALA A 108 -6.80 -7.83 0.22
C ALA A 108 -7.70 -8.91 -0.41
N LEU A 109 -8.66 -8.51 -1.23
CA LEU A 109 -9.52 -9.45 -1.97
C LEU A 109 -8.75 -10.23 -3.04
N TRP A 110 -7.74 -9.62 -3.68
CA TRP A 110 -6.87 -10.31 -4.62
C TRP A 110 -5.96 -11.33 -3.90
N ASP A 111 -5.37 -10.96 -2.76
CA ASP A 111 -4.58 -11.87 -1.92
C ASP A 111 -5.42 -13.06 -1.45
N LEU A 112 -6.62 -12.79 -0.98
CA LEU A 112 -7.60 -13.79 -0.58
C LEU A 112 -7.93 -14.75 -1.73
N ALA A 113 -8.19 -14.25 -2.92
CA ALA A 113 -8.49 -15.06 -4.09
C ALA A 113 -7.30 -15.94 -4.50
N GLY A 114 -6.07 -15.42 -4.43
CA GLY A 114 -4.85 -16.20 -4.66
C GLY A 114 -4.71 -17.35 -3.68
N LYS A 115 -4.95 -17.09 -2.39
CA LYS A 115 -4.92 -18.11 -1.31
C LYS A 115 -6.01 -19.17 -1.51
N ALA A 116 -7.23 -18.74 -1.81
CA ALA A 116 -8.34 -19.66 -2.07
C ALA A 116 -8.11 -20.57 -3.28
N ALA A 117 -7.47 -20.04 -4.32
CA ALA A 117 -7.10 -20.80 -5.51
C ALA A 117 -5.79 -21.60 -5.36
N ASN A 118 -5.05 -21.41 -4.25
CA ASN A 118 -3.68 -21.92 -4.06
C ASN A 118 -2.74 -21.55 -5.22
N LEU A 119 -2.84 -20.31 -5.70
CA LEU A 119 -2.05 -19.76 -6.79
C LEU A 119 -1.40 -18.45 -6.37
N PRO A 120 -0.13 -18.23 -6.77
CA PRO A 120 0.47 -16.91 -6.61
C PRO A 120 -0.26 -15.90 -7.51
N LEU A 121 -0.43 -14.68 -7.00
CA LEU A 121 -1.23 -13.64 -7.64
C LEU A 121 -0.82 -13.37 -9.11
N TYR A 122 0.49 -13.37 -9.41
CA TYR A 122 0.95 -13.12 -10.78
C TYR A 122 0.42 -14.14 -11.80
N LYS A 123 0.16 -15.39 -11.38
CA LYS A 123 -0.46 -16.40 -12.25
C LYS A 123 -1.94 -16.11 -12.48
N MET A 124 -2.63 -15.58 -11.49
CA MET A 124 -4.05 -15.21 -11.62
C MET A 124 -4.28 -14.03 -12.55
N ILE A 125 -3.30 -13.12 -12.63
CA ILE A 125 -3.40 -11.90 -13.47
C ILE A 125 -2.72 -12.04 -14.83
N GLY A 126 -2.41 -13.26 -15.29
CA GLY A 126 -1.93 -13.52 -16.65
C GLY A 126 -0.55 -14.15 -16.75
N GLY A 127 0.15 -14.42 -15.66
CA GLY A 127 1.45 -15.10 -15.63
C GLY A 127 2.66 -14.16 -15.69
N ALA A 128 3.84 -14.74 -15.65
CA ALA A 128 5.10 -14.01 -15.66
C ALA A 128 5.65 -13.86 -17.09
N HIS A 129 5.80 -12.63 -17.55
CA HIS A 129 6.52 -12.32 -18.77
C HIS A 129 8.05 -12.33 -18.59
N ARG A 130 8.52 -12.26 -17.35
CA ARG A 130 9.94 -12.23 -16.96
C ARG A 130 10.10 -12.92 -15.61
N ASP A 131 11.20 -13.67 -15.46
CA ASP A 131 11.57 -14.27 -14.18
C ASP A 131 12.33 -13.29 -13.27
N LYS A 132 12.93 -12.25 -13.86
CA LYS A 132 13.68 -11.22 -13.14
C LYS A 132 13.32 -9.85 -13.69
N VAL A 133 13.22 -8.88 -12.78
CA VAL A 133 12.96 -7.47 -13.10
C VAL A 133 14.18 -6.65 -12.65
N GLU A 134 14.73 -5.83 -13.57
CA GLU A 134 15.76 -4.87 -13.17
C GLU A 134 15.16 -3.80 -12.25
N VAL A 135 15.86 -3.51 -11.17
CA VAL A 135 15.45 -2.52 -10.17
C VAL A 135 16.49 -1.41 -10.07
N TYR A 136 16.05 -0.25 -9.63
CA TYR A 136 16.94 0.86 -9.27
C TYR A 136 17.08 0.97 -7.76
N GLY A 137 18.22 1.47 -7.31
CA GLY A 137 18.42 1.86 -5.92
C GLY A 137 17.68 3.16 -5.60
N TYR A 138 17.06 3.24 -4.45
CA TYR A 138 16.42 4.43 -3.95
C TYR A 138 17.03 4.83 -2.60
N GLY A 139 17.43 6.08 -2.50
CA GLY A 139 18.00 6.68 -1.31
C GLY A 139 17.99 8.20 -1.47
N MET A 140 18.99 8.87 -0.94
CA MET A 140 19.19 10.32 -1.10
C MET A 140 17.95 11.14 -0.68
N MET A 141 17.32 10.71 0.40
CA MET A 141 16.22 11.44 1.01
C MET A 141 16.72 12.76 1.61
N LEU A 142 15.92 13.82 1.49
CA LEU A 142 16.22 15.08 2.14
C LEU A 142 16.33 14.91 3.65
N ARG A 143 17.22 15.66 4.27
CA ARG A 143 17.40 15.76 5.71
C ARG A 143 17.45 17.23 6.12
N PRO A 144 17.11 17.58 7.37
CA PRO A 144 17.13 18.97 7.85
C PRO A 144 18.57 19.44 8.13
N GLU A 145 19.41 19.51 7.08
CA GLU A 145 20.79 19.92 7.12
C GLU A 145 21.12 20.92 6.01
N ASN A 146 22.31 21.53 6.07
CA ASN A 146 22.73 22.48 5.03
C ASN A 146 23.02 21.75 3.70
N ILE A 147 22.92 22.51 2.61
CA ILE A 147 23.05 21.96 1.25
C ILE A 147 24.39 21.29 0.97
N LYS A 148 25.50 21.79 1.56
CA LYS A 148 26.83 21.19 1.35
C LYS A 148 26.93 19.80 1.98
N SER A 149 26.44 19.67 3.20
CA SER A 149 26.36 18.39 3.91
C SER A 149 25.47 17.39 3.16
N LEU A 150 24.30 17.86 2.70
CA LEU A 150 23.37 17.03 1.94
C LEU A 150 23.97 16.52 0.63
N ILE A 151 24.71 17.35 -0.10
CA ILE A 151 25.39 16.95 -1.34
C ILE A 151 26.48 15.89 -1.05
N SER A 152 27.27 16.06 0.03
CA SER A 152 28.29 15.07 0.42
C SER A 152 27.63 13.71 0.71
N ARG A 153 26.58 13.70 1.53
CA ARG A 153 25.82 12.51 1.85
C ARG A 153 25.23 11.82 0.60
N PHE A 154 24.66 12.58 -0.31
CA PHE A 154 24.13 12.01 -1.55
C PHE A 154 25.20 11.34 -2.41
N LYS A 155 26.43 11.89 -2.43
CA LYS A 155 27.54 11.24 -3.11
C LYS A 155 27.92 9.92 -2.45
N GLU A 156 27.97 9.89 -1.12
CA GLU A 156 28.29 8.69 -0.35
C GLU A 156 27.20 7.61 -0.57
N GLU A 157 25.92 7.95 -0.34
CA GLU A 157 24.80 7.03 -0.55
C GLU A 157 24.72 6.51 -1.99
N SER A 158 25.01 7.36 -2.98
CA SER A 158 25.03 6.92 -4.38
C SER A 158 26.16 5.96 -4.70
N ALA A 159 27.33 6.13 -4.06
CA ALA A 159 28.46 5.20 -4.18
C ALA A 159 28.11 3.84 -3.54
N GLU A 160 27.54 3.83 -2.33
CA GLU A 160 27.07 2.62 -1.66
C GLU A 160 26.04 1.85 -2.49
N ILE A 161 25.04 2.53 -3.04
CA ILE A 161 24.02 1.91 -3.89
C ILE A 161 24.65 1.31 -5.15
N LYS A 162 25.65 1.98 -5.74
CA LYS A 162 26.40 1.45 -6.88
C LYS A 162 27.21 0.20 -6.49
N GLU A 163 27.84 0.19 -5.33
CA GLU A 163 28.59 -0.96 -4.81
C GLU A 163 27.69 -2.17 -4.55
N MET A 164 26.41 -1.94 -4.17
CA MET A 164 25.39 -2.99 -4.06
C MET A 164 25.01 -3.60 -5.41
N GLY A 165 25.52 -3.07 -6.53
CA GLY A 165 25.28 -3.60 -7.88
C GLY A 165 24.09 -3.01 -8.62
N PHE A 166 23.42 -1.97 -8.10
CA PHE A 166 22.36 -1.29 -8.82
C PHE A 166 22.92 -0.51 -10.03
N LYS A 167 22.25 -0.63 -11.17
CA LYS A 167 22.63 0.05 -12.43
C LYS A 167 22.00 1.43 -12.59
N ALA A 168 20.97 1.73 -11.82
CA ALA A 168 20.24 2.98 -11.84
C ALA A 168 19.89 3.45 -10.44
N LEU A 169 19.77 4.76 -10.26
CA LEU A 169 19.42 5.42 -9.00
C LEU A 169 18.20 6.31 -9.21
N LYS A 170 17.37 6.42 -8.18
CA LYS A 170 16.31 7.42 -8.09
C LYS A 170 16.63 8.42 -6.99
N MET A 171 16.63 9.71 -7.35
CA MET A 171 16.73 10.85 -6.44
C MET A 171 15.36 11.48 -6.16
#